data_bc1c95132b2fa4d95de64460d75b44cb
#
_entry.id   bc1c95132b2fa4d95de64460d75b44cb
#
_cell.length_a   1.000
_cell.length_b   1.000
_cell.length_c   1.000
_cell.angle_alpha   90.00
_cell.angle_beta   90.00
_cell.angle_gamma   90.00
#
_symmetry.space_group_name_H-M   'P 1'
#
loop_
_entity.id
_entity.type
_entity.pdbx_description
1 polymer ?
#
loop_
_entity_poly.entity_id
_entity_poly.type
_entity_poly.pdbx_seq_one_letter_code
_entity_poly.pdbx_strand_id
1 'polypeptide(L)'
;MDNPVKETSNFIGNNNIEEFMLNSINANKLHHAYLLSGIKGLGKATFAYRCTKYILADTLKKNMNVDNSEKVSKLIESDSHPDFIVLKKDIENEKSLIEIDQVRDCINFFNHTPIFGGYKICIIDSLDEMNINSTNALLKILEEPPQNSLFFYYIS
;
A
#
# COMPACT_ATOMS: atom_id res chain seq x y z
N MET A 1 -13.36 -15.44 1.98
CA MET A 1 -13.13 -15.37 0.52
C MET A 1 -11.75 -14.81 0.27
N ASP A 2 -10.93 -15.54 -0.44
CA ASP A 2 -9.61 -15.06 -0.83
C ASP A 2 -9.78 -13.85 -1.75
N ASN A 3 -9.19 -12.72 -1.38
CA ASN A 3 -9.21 -11.54 -2.22
C ASN A 3 -8.10 -11.67 -3.27
N PRO A 4 -8.40 -11.89 -4.57
CA PRO A 4 -7.39 -12.16 -5.60
C PRO A 4 -6.39 -11.01 -5.76
N VAL A 5 -6.75 -9.80 -5.37
CA VAL A 5 -5.84 -8.64 -5.39
C VAL A 5 -4.69 -8.80 -4.41
N LYS A 6 -4.93 -9.45 -3.29
CA LYS A 6 -3.93 -9.68 -2.23
C LYS A 6 -3.06 -10.91 -2.49
N GLU A 7 -3.46 -11.78 -3.41
CA GLU A 7 -2.65 -12.89 -3.87
C GLU A 7 -1.60 -12.40 -4.88
N THR A 8 -0.36 -12.33 -4.46
CA THR A 8 0.72 -11.69 -5.22
C THR A 8 1.75 -12.67 -5.80
N SER A 9 1.61 -13.95 -5.50
CA SER A 9 2.55 -14.99 -5.92
C SER A 9 2.60 -15.19 -7.44
N ASN A 10 1.46 -15.04 -8.11
CA ASN A 10 1.30 -15.21 -9.55
C ASN A 10 1.20 -13.88 -10.31
N PHE A 11 1.80 -12.82 -9.76
CA PHE A 11 1.77 -11.52 -10.42
C PHE A 11 2.52 -11.56 -11.75
N ILE A 12 1.80 -11.27 -12.84
CA ILE A 12 2.34 -11.08 -14.18
C ILE A 12 2.24 -9.59 -14.48
N GLY A 13 3.36 -8.88 -14.40
CA GLY A 13 3.37 -7.44 -14.52
C GLY A 13 4.51 -6.92 -15.38
N ASN A 14 4.70 -5.61 -15.34
CA ASN A 14 5.80 -4.95 -16.02
C ASN A 14 7.10 -5.17 -15.24
N ASN A 15 7.97 -6.00 -15.76
CA ASN A 15 9.27 -6.33 -15.15
C ASN A 15 10.14 -5.09 -14.89
N ASN A 16 10.05 -4.07 -15.75
CA ASN A 16 10.82 -2.83 -15.58
C ASN A 16 10.39 -2.04 -14.34
N ILE A 17 9.09 -2.02 -14.04
CA ILE A 17 8.56 -1.34 -12.84
C ILE A 17 8.96 -2.12 -11.58
N GLU A 18 8.87 -3.44 -11.63
CA GLU A 18 9.29 -4.29 -10.50
C GLU A 18 10.79 -4.14 -10.23
N GLU A 19 11.62 -4.15 -11.27
CA GLU A 19 13.06 -3.94 -11.15
C GLU A 19 13.39 -2.54 -10.62
N PHE A 20 12.70 -1.50 -11.08
CA PHE A 20 12.85 -0.14 -10.56
C PHE A 20 12.56 -0.08 -9.05
N MET A 21 11.44 -0.67 -8.61
CA MET A 21 11.07 -0.70 -7.20
C MET A 21 12.08 -1.50 -6.38
N LEU A 22 12.49 -2.66 -6.86
CA LEU A 22 13.47 -3.51 -6.20
C LEU A 22 14.81 -2.78 -5.99
N ASN A 23 15.28 -2.10 -7.02
CA ASN A 23 16.51 -1.31 -6.96
C ASN A 23 16.38 -0.14 -5.98
N SER A 24 15.23 0.53 -5.94
CA SER A 24 14.96 1.62 -5.01
C SER A 24 14.95 1.14 -3.55
N ILE A 25 14.33 -0.01 -3.29
CA ILE A 25 14.29 -0.63 -1.97
C ILE A 25 15.71 -1.03 -1.52
N ASN A 26 16.45 -1.75 -2.37
CA ASN A 26 17.78 -2.25 -2.05
C ASN A 26 18.80 -1.11 -1.88
N ALA A 27 18.62 0.00 -2.58
CA ALA A 27 19.44 1.20 -2.43
C ALA A 27 19.05 2.10 -1.24
N ASN A 28 17.97 1.75 -0.51
CA ASN A 28 17.37 2.57 0.54
C ASN A 28 17.01 3.99 0.04
N LYS A 29 16.45 4.07 -1.17
CA LYS A 29 16.08 5.32 -1.88
C LYS A 29 14.59 5.35 -2.23
N LEU A 30 13.74 4.82 -1.37
CA LEU A 30 12.30 4.92 -1.56
C LEU A 30 11.81 6.36 -1.39
N HIS A 31 10.97 6.80 -2.32
CA HIS A 31 10.15 7.99 -2.11
C HIS A 31 9.03 7.67 -1.13
N HIS A 32 8.51 8.68 -0.46
CA HIS A 32 7.43 8.51 0.50
C HIS A 32 6.06 8.20 -0.13
N ALA A 33 5.90 8.41 -1.44
CA ALA A 33 4.64 8.17 -2.13
C ALA A 33 4.85 7.74 -3.59
N TYR A 34 4.04 6.80 -4.05
CA TYR A 34 4.01 6.29 -5.42
C TYR A 34 2.59 6.30 -5.96
N LEU A 35 2.38 7.03 -7.04
CA LEU A 35 1.14 6.97 -7.82
C LEU A 35 1.24 5.87 -8.89
N LEU A 36 0.37 4.88 -8.80
CA LEU A 36 0.23 3.84 -9.81
C LEU A 36 -0.91 4.20 -10.77
N SER A 37 -0.56 4.56 -11.98
CA SER A 37 -1.53 4.93 -13.03
C SER A 37 -1.59 3.87 -14.13
N GLY A 38 -2.73 3.77 -14.77
CA GLY A 38 -2.97 2.82 -15.85
C GLY A 38 -4.43 2.38 -15.93
N ILE A 39 -4.77 1.66 -16.97
CA ILE A 39 -6.14 1.17 -17.18
C ILE A 39 -6.63 0.27 -16.04
N LYS A 40 -7.94 0.24 -15.84
CA LYS A 40 -8.58 -0.65 -14.86
C LYS A 40 -8.25 -2.12 -15.20
N GLY A 41 -7.98 -2.91 -14.17
CA GLY A 41 -7.62 -4.33 -14.32
C GLY A 41 -6.15 -4.62 -14.61
N LEU A 42 -5.29 -3.59 -14.74
CA LEU A 42 -3.85 -3.77 -15.02
C LEU A 42 -3.05 -4.36 -13.84
N GLY A 43 -3.66 -4.61 -12.69
CA GLY A 43 -2.97 -5.16 -11.52
C GLY A 43 -2.27 -4.11 -10.65
N LYS A 44 -2.67 -2.84 -10.71
CA LYS A 44 -2.10 -1.76 -9.89
C LYS A 44 -2.17 -2.08 -8.39
N ALA A 45 -3.33 -2.50 -7.92
CA ALA A 45 -3.52 -2.88 -6.52
C ALA A 45 -2.67 -4.11 -6.15
N THR A 46 -2.67 -5.15 -6.98
CA THR A 46 -1.83 -6.35 -6.77
C THR A 46 -0.36 -5.97 -6.66
N PHE A 47 0.10 -5.05 -7.51
CA PHE A 47 1.48 -4.56 -7.45
C PHE A 47 1.78 -3.82 -6.14
N ALA A 48 0.87 -2.95 -5.67
CA ALA A 48 1.02 -2.26 -4.40
C ALA A 48 1.11 -3.24 -3.21
N TYR A 49 0.24 -4.26 -3.17
CA TYR A 49 0.32 -5.33 -2.16
C TYR A 49 1.62 -6.13 -2.26
N ARG A 50 2.09 -6.42 -3.47
CA ARG A 50 3.35 -7.12 -3.70
C ARG A 50 4.55 -6.33 -3.15
N CYS A 51 4.62 -5.03 -3.45
CA CYS A 51 5.63 -4.14 -2.88
C CYS A 51 5.56 -4.09 -1.35
N THR A 52 4.35 -3.96 -0.80
CA THR A 52 4.12 -3.92 0.64
C THR A 52 4.60 -5.19 1.33
N LYS A 53 4.24 -6.37 0.83
CA LYS A 53 4.70 -7.66 1.37
C LYS A 53 6.22 -7.74 1.36
N TYR A 54 6.85 -7.36 0.26
CA TYR A 54 8.30 -7.40 0.12
C TYR A 54 9.01 -6.47 1.11
N ILE A 55 8.55 -5.21 1.22
CA ILE A 55 9.16 -4.22 2.11
C ILE A 55 8.99 -4.62 3.59
N LEU A 56 7.81 -5.08 3.99
CA LEU A 56 7.51 -5.46 5.37
C LEU A 56 8.06 -6.84 5.76
N ALA A 57 8.42 -7.68 4.80
CA ALA A 57 9.09 -8.95 5.08
C ALA A 57 10.55 -8.77 5.54
N ASP A 58 11.13 -7.61 5.30
CA ASP A 58 12.51 -7.26 5.67
C ASP A 58 13.55 -8.32 5.28
N THR A 59 13.31 -8.96 4.14
CA THR A 59 14.21 -9.98 3.59
C THR A 59 14.73 -9.52 2.24
N LEU A 60 16.03 -9.27 2.15
CA LEU A 60 16.70 -8.98 0.88
C LEU A 60 16.64 -10.21 -0.03
N LYS A 61 15.60 -10.30 -0.82
CA LYS A 61 15.43 -11.32 -1.85
C LYS A 61 15.81 -10.76 -3.22
N LYS A 62 16.27 -11.63 -4.11
CA LYS A 62 16.64 -11.23 -5.49
C LYS A 62 15.42 -10.82 -6.34
N ASN A 63 14.22 -11.15 -5.90
CA ASN A 63 12.97 -10.81 -6.55
C ASN A 63 11.93 -10.45 -5.48
N MET A 64 10.82 -9.83 -5.90
CA MET A 64 9.75 -9.40 -5.00
C MET A 64 8.78 -10.52 -4.63
N ASN A 65 9.18 -11.78 -4.72
CA ASN A 65 8.33 -12.90 -4.34
C ASN A 65 8.41 -13.14 -2.83
N VAL A 66 7.29 -12.93 -2.17
CA VAL A 66 7.07 -13.29 -0.77
C VAL A 66 6.04 -14.41 -0.76
N ASP A 67 6.39 -15.53 -0.14
CA ASP A 67 5.51 -16.69 -0.08
C ASP A 67 4.24 -16.34 0.72
N ASN A 68 3.08 -16.73 0.21
CA ASN A 68 1.81 -16.51 0.87
C ASN A 68 1.70 -17.25 2.23
N SER A 69 2.52 -18.27 2.46
CA SER A 69 2.62 -18.96 3.74
C SER A 69 3.37 -18.18 4.81
N GLU A 70 4.18 -17.19 4.41
CA GLU A 70 4.93 -16.36 5.36
C GLU A 70 3.98 -15.54 6.27
N LYS A 71 4.37 -15.37 7.53
CA LYS A 71 3.57 -14.65 8.52
C LYS A 71 3.19 -13.24 8.06
N VAL A 72 4.11 -12.51 7.44
CA VAL A 72 3.87 -11.16 6.94
C VAL A 72 2.78 -11.15 5.86
N SER A 73 2.81 -12.09 4.92
CA SER A 73 1.78 -12.22 3.89
C SER A 73 0.40 -12.43 4.49
N LYS A 74 0.28 -13.34 5.45
CA LYS A 74 -1.00 -13.62 6.14
C LYS A 74 -1.54 -12.41 6.90
N LEU A 75 -0.68 -11.67 7.58
CA LEU A 75 -1.06 -10.45 8.30
C LEU A 75 -1.54 -9.34 7.35
N ILE A 76 -0.91 -9.18 6.20
CA ILE A 76 -1.31 -8.19 5.19
C ILE A 76 -2.62 -8.62 4.53
N GLU A 77 -2.78 -9.88 4.18
CA GLU A 77 -4.00 -10.41 3.56
C GLU A 77 -5.23 -10.27 4.46
N SER A 78 -5.05 -10.40 5.77
CA SER A 78 -6.11 -10.22 6.78
C SER A 78 -6.28 -8.77 7.27
N ASP A 79 -5.59 -7.80 6.68
CA ASP A 79 -5.57 -6.39 7.12
C ASP A 79 -5.20 -6.22 8.61
N SER A 80 -4.37 -7.11 9.16
CA SER A 80 -4.01 -7.13 10.58
C SER A 80 -2.52 -6.88 10.88
N HIS A 81 -1.73 -6.53 9.85
CA HIS A 81 -0.33 -6.16 10.07
C HIS A 81 -0.24 -4.79 10.76
N PRO A 82 0.49 -4.65 11.88
CA PRO A 82 0.50 -3.42 12.69
C PRO A 82 1.15 -2.22 11.99
N ASP A 83 2.02 -2.46 10.99
CA ASP A 83 2.69 -1.42 10.22
C ASP A 83 2.09 -1.26 8.80
N PHE A 84 0.88 -1.75 8.59
CA PHE A 84 0.15 -1.65 7.33
C PHE A 84 -1.30 -1.23 7.53
N ILE A 85 -1.76 -0.30 6.71
CA ILE A 85 -3.17 0.13 6.65
C ILE A 85 -3.61 0.29 5.20
N VAL A 86 -4.88 0.03 4.94
CA VAL A 86 -5.49 0.28 3.63
C VAL A 86 -6.70 1.21 3.78
N LEU A 87 -6.73 2.25 2.96
CA LEU A 87 -7.91 3.11 2.79
C LEU A 87 -8.67 2.61 1.57
N LYS A 88 -9.91 2.20 1.77
CA LYS A 88 -10.81 1.71 0.72
C LYS A 88 -12.24 2.08 1.07
N LYS A 89 -13.08 2.23 0.04
CA LYS A 89 -14.52 2.39 0.27
C LYS A 89 -15.12 1.11 0.84
N ASP A 90 -16.29 1.25 1.46
CA ASP A 90 -17.08 0.11 1.90
C ASP A 90 -17.62 -0.66 0.69
N ILE A 91 -17.28 -1.94 0.59
CA ILE A 91 -17.70 -2.81 -0.53
C ILE A 91 -19.21 -3.08 -0.48
N GLU A 92 -19.81 -3.07 0.69
CA GLU A 92 -21.25 -3.31 0.86
C GLU A 92 -22.11 -2.12 0.39
N ASN A 93 -21.52 -0.94 0.26
CA ASN A 93 -22.17 0.26 -0.19
C ASN A 93 -21.48 0.83 -1.44
N GLU A 94 -21.94 0.45 -2.62
CA GLU A 94 -21.38 0.90 -3.91
C GLU A 94 -21.31 2.43 -4.08
N LYS A 95 -22.12 3.19 -3.34
CA LYS A 95 -22.14 4.65 -3.35
C LYS A 95 -21.24 5.26 -2.28
N SER A 96 -20.62 4.45 -1.44
CA SER A 96 -19.70 4.94 -0.42
C SER A 96 -18.43 5.53 -1.04
N LEU A 97 -17.86 6.48 -0.36
CA LEU A 97 -16.55 7.04 -0.64
C LEU A 97 -15.63 6.73 0.55
N ILE A 98 -14.35 6.90 0.35
CA ILE A 98 -13.39 6.88 1.47
C ILE A 98 -13.69 8.10 2.35
N GLU A 99 -14.14 7.84 3.56
CA GLU A 99 -14.58 8.85 4.52
C GLU A 99 -13.41 9.54 5.20
N ILE A 100 -13.63 10.78 5.66
CA ILE A 100 -12.60 11.57 6.34
C ILE A 100 -12.10 10.89 7.62
N ASP A 101 -12.95 10.14 8.32
CA ASP A 101 -12.56 9.44 9.55
C ASP A 101 -11.55 8.33 9.25
N GLN A 102 -11.67 7.61 8.13
CA GLN A 102 -10.66 6.66 7.68
C GLN A 102 -9.30 7.34 7.42
N VAL A 103 -9.31 8.54 6.83
CA VAL A 103 -8.08 9.32 6.61
C VAL A 103 -7.48 9.78 7.94
N ARG A 104 -8.31 10.19 8.91
CA ARG A 104 -7.85 10.53 10.27
C ARG A 104 -7.22 9.34 10.98
N ASP A 105 -7.82 8.16 10.86
CA ASP A 105 -7.25 6.92 11.41
C ASP A 105 -5.91 6.60 10.76
N CYS A 106 -5.77 6.82 9.46
CA CYS A 106 -4.51 6.70 8.75
C CYS A 106 -3.45 7.69 9.26
N ILE A 107 -3.82 8.96 9.49
CA ILE A 107 -2.93 9.96 10.08
C ILE A 107 -2.47 9.51 11.47
N ASN A 108 -3.39 9.06 12.32
CA ASN A 108 -3.08 8.56 13.66
C ASN A 108 -2.17 7.32 13.60
N PHE A 109 -2.39 6.43 12.65
CA PHE A 109 -1.53 5.28 12.41
C PHE A 109 -0.07 5.70 12.15
N PHE A 110 0.17 6.74 11.37
CA PHE A 110 1.50 7.24 11.07
C PHE A 110 2.15 8.06 12.21
N ASN A 111 1.39 8.50 13.21
CA ASN A 111 1.93 9.17 14.39
C ASN A 111 2.69 8.22 15.34
N HIS A 112 2.57 6.92 15.13
CA HIS A 112 3.29 5.90 15.90
C HIS A 112 4.48 5.36 15.10
N THR A 113 5.56 5.04 15.80
CA THR A 113 6.72 4.39 15.18
C THR A 113 6.39 2.97 14.69
N PRO A 114 7.07 2.47 13.64
CA PRO A 114 6.90 1.09 13.20
C PRO A 114 7.21 0.09 14.32
N ILE A 115 6.35 -0.93 14.48
CA ILE A 115 6.50 -1.93 15.55
C ILE A 115 7.67 -2.89 15.25
N PHE A 116 7.81 -3.28 13.99
CA PHE A 116 8.89 -4.17 13.56
C PHE A 116 10.12 -3.43 13.02
N GLY A 117 10.16 -2.09 13.16
CA GLY A 117 11.17 -1.26 12.49
C GLY A 117 10.87 -1.09 11.00
N GLY A 118 11.69 -0.32 10.29
CA GLY A 118 11.51 -0.08 8.87
C GLY A 118 10.36 0.88 8.56
N TYR A 119 9.45 0.50 7.67
CA TYR A 119 8.41 1.38 7.13
C TYR A 119 7.03 1.09 7.73
N LYS A 120 6.22 2.16 7.84
CA LYS A 120 4.76 2.07 7.87
C LYS A 120 4.21 2.33 6.48
N ILE A 121 3.27 1.51 6.03
CA ILE A 121 2.78 1.54 4.65
C ILE A 121 1.26 1.72 4.64
N CYS A 122 0.80 2.64 3.78
CA CYS A 122 -0.61 2.83 3.47
C CYS A 122 -0.86 2.58 1.98
N ILE A 123 -1.86 1.77 1.67
CA ILE A 123 -2.42 1.66 0.32
C ILE A 123 -3.74 2.43 0.28
N ILE A 124 -3.93 3.27 -0.73
CA ILE A 124 -5.17 4.01 -0.97
C ILE A 124 -5.84 3.48 -2.23
N ASP A 125 -6.98 2.83 -2.03
CA ASP A 125 -7.75 2.12 -3.05
C ASP A 125 -9.11 2.79 -3.25
N SER A 126 -9.32 3.68 -4.08
CA SER A 126 -8.55 4.41 -5.08
C SER A 126 -8.74 5.91 -4.81
N LEU A 127 -7.89 6.79 -5.34
CA LEU A 127 -7.98 8.24 -5.06
C LEU A 127 -9.29 8.88 -5.55
N ASP A 128 -9.81 8.40 -6.67
CA ASP A 128 -11.08 8.86 -7.25
C ASP A 128 -12.31 8.45 -6.42
N GLU A 129 -12.14 7.59 -5.43
CA GLU A 129 -13.15 7.18 -4.45
C GLU A 129 -13.13 8.04 -3.16
N MET A 130 -12.44 9.18 -3.18
CA MET A 130 -12.36 10.09 -2.03
C MET A 130 -13.21 11.34 -2.26
N ASN A 131 -13.88 11.82 -1.20
CA ASN A 131 -14.49 13.13 -1.22
C ASN A 131 -13.42 14.24 -1.02
N ILE A 132 -13.80 15.50 -1.26
CA ILE A 132 -12.86 16.63 -1.21
C ILE A 132 -12.24 16.82 0.19
N ASN A 133 -12.99 16.56 1.26
CA ASN A 133 -12.49 16.70 2.63
C ASN A 133 -11.43 15.63 2.94
N SER A 134 -11.70 14.39 2.55
CA SER A 134 -10.76 13.27 2.67
C SER A 134 -9.49 13.52 1.85
N THR A 135 -9.64 13.99 0.61
CA THR A 135 -8.51 14.35 -0.26
C THR A 135 -7.64 15.44 0.36
N ASN A 136 -8.25 16.53 0.87
CA ASN A 136 -7.51 17.62 1.48
C ASN A 136 -6.78 17.18 2.77
N ALA A 137 -7.37 16.30 3.56
CA ALA A 137 -6.72 15.74 4.75
C ALA A 137 -5.52 14.85 4.37
N LEU A 138 -5.66 14.05 3.31
CA LEU A 138 -4.57 13.22 2.81
C LEU A 138 -3.42 14.05 2.24
N LEU A 139 -3.71 15.10 1.48
CA LEU A 139 -2.68 15.97 0.89
C LEU A 139 -1.76 16.57 1.95
N LYS A 140 -2.28 16.92 3.11
CA LYS A 140 -1.47 17.47 4.21
C LYS A 140 -0.40 16.49 4.69
N ILE A 141 -0.73 15.20 4.82
CA ILE A 141 0.26 14.21 5.25
C ILE A 141 1.24 13.86 4.12
N LEU A 142 0.83 13.99 2.86
CA LEU A 142 1.72 13.78 1.71
C LEU A 142 2.69 14.96 1.50
N GLU A 143 2.32 16.17 1.88
CA GLU A 143 3.20 17.36 1.83
C GLU A 143 4.30 17.29 2.89
N GLU A 144 3.96 16.83 4.09
CA GLU A 144 4.89 16.67 5.21
C GLU A 144 4.83 15.23 5.75
N PRO A 145 5.35 14.25 5.00
CA PRO A 145 5.22 12.85 5.37
C PRO A 145 6.04 12.51 6.63
N PRO A 146 5.48 11.73 7.55
CA PRO A 146 6.24 11.22 8.68
C PRO A 146 7.44 10.39 8.23
N GLN A 147 8.48 10.37 9.05
CA GLN A 147 9.65 9.56 8.77
C GLN A 147 9.29 8.07 8.64
N ASN A 148 9.87 7.39 7.66
CA ASN A 148 9.60 5.99 7.37
C ASN A 148 8.14 5.68 7.00
N SER A 149 7.41 6.66 6.49
CA SER A 149 6.09 6.47 5.89
C SER A 149 6.21 6.19 4.40
N LEU A 150 5.34 5.32 3.89
CA LEU A 150 5.25 4.98 2.48
C LEU A 150 3.80 4.85 2.05
N PHE A 151 3.45 5.54 0.98
CA PHE A 151 2.10 5.54 0.43
C PHE A 151 2.11 4.96 -0.98
N PHE A 152 1.25 3.98 -1.22
CA PHE A 152 0.86 3.56 -2.56
C PHE A 152 -0.57 4.00 -2.82
N TYR A 153 -0.79 4.74 -3.88
CA TYR A 153 -2.13 5.12 -4.28
C TYR A 153 -2.30 4.96 -5.79
N TYR A 154 -3.51 4.64 -6.20
CA TYR A 154 -3.81 4.46 -7.61
C TYR A 154 -5.14 5.10 -7.98
N ILE A 155 -5.27 5.32 -9.29
CA ILE A 155 -6.47 5.83 -9.94
C ILE A 155 -7.05 4.68 -10.76
N SER A 156 -8.34 4.48 -10.65
CA SER A 156 -9.05 3.41 -11.37
C SER A 156 -9.18 3.70 -12.86
#